data_e9e6afb7fd7be54ee892c068943fce35
#
_entry.id   e9e6afb7fd7be54ee892c068943fce35
#
_cell.length_a   1.000
_cell.length_b   1.000
_cell.length_c   1.000
_cell.angle_alpha   90.00
_cell.angle_beta   90.00
_cell.angle_gamma   90.00
#
_symmetry.space_group_name_H-M   'P 1'
#
loop_
_entity.id
_entity.type
_entity.pdbx_description
1 polymer ?
#
loop_
_entity_poly.entity_id
_entity_poly.type
_entity_poly.pdbx_seq_one_letter_code
_entity_poly.pdbx_strand_id
1 'polypeptide(L)'
;MSNPSEIIFGHTVEGLLLALKGRLDGPLRAKLKDAGLDLDRKLEPAYPNAIWQKVLHLCATELFPGVSMNEAQWQLGERFVAGYFETNMGRALQAVVKLLGPARTLERTSRNLASGSNFLHVEVERLAATDYRIKVNEGGTYPEFIGSICHHGTLTTGVKGLTTVVESRQGRAAIYRMRW
;
A
#
# COMPACT_ATOMS: atom_id res chain seq x y z
N MET A 1 13.58 -8.57 -11.57
CA MET A 1 13.54 -9.66 -10.56
C MET A 1 13.64 -9.01 -9.19
N SER A 2 12.83 -9.43 -8.21
CA SER A 2 12.94 -8.94 -6.82
C SER A 2 14.24 -9.44 -6.20
N ASN A 3 14.94 -8.59 -5.48
CA ASN A 3 16.11 -8.98 -4.72
C ASN A 3 15.67 -9.90 -3.57
N PRO A 4 16.29 -11.07 -3.34
CA PRO A 4 15.93 -11.98 -2.24
C PRO A 4 15.97 -11.36 -0.85
N SER A 5 16.74 -10.28 -0.66
CA SER A 5 16.82 -9.54 0.59
C SER A 5 15.67 -8.54 0.82
N GLU A 6 14.82 -8.30 -0.18
CA GLU A 6 13.66 -7.43 -0.05
C GLU A 6 12.53 -8.14 0.67
N ILE A 7 12.12 -7.60 1.82
CA ILE A 7 11.06 -8.17 2.65
C ILE A 7 9.96 -7.16 2.98
N ILE A 8 8.74 -7.68 3.09
CA ILE A 8 7.57 -7.00 3.65
C ILE A 8 7.35 -7.50 5.06
N PHE A 9 7.14 -6.60 6.02
CA PHE A 9 6.93 -6.99 7.41
C PHE A 9 5.53 -7.58 7.65
N GLY A 10 5.43 -8.50 8.60
CA GLY A 10 4.21 -9.27 8.88
C GLY A 10 2.99 -8.41 9.19
N HIS A 11 3.15 -7.27 9.88
CA HIS A 11 2.02 -6.35 10.14
C HIS A 11 1.46 -5.68 8.88
N THR A 12 2.25 -5.55 7.82
CA THR A 12 1.77 -5.09 6.51
C THR A 12 0.89 -6.15 5.86
N VAL A 13 1.32 -7.42 5.95
CA VAL A 13 0.50 -8.55 5.47
C VAL A 13 -0.78 -8.67 6.30
N GLU A 14 -0.70 -8.52 7.63
CA GLU A 14 -1.88 -8.47 8.51
C GLU A 14 -2.88 -7.41 8.07
N GLY A 15 -2.42 -6.20 7.75
CA GLY A 15 -3.26 -5.11 7.24
C GLY A 15 -4.03 -5.50 5.98
N LEU A 16 -3.37 -6.19 5.04
CA LEU A 16 -4.04 -6.70 3.84
C LEU A 16 -5.09 -7.76 4.20
N LEU A 17 -4.78 -8.70 5.09
CA LEU A 17 -5.72 -9.75 5.49
C LEU A 17 -6.96 -9.18 6.20
N LEU A 18 -6.80 -8.15 7.02
CA LEU A 18 -7.92 -7.43 7.63
C LEU A 18 -8.78 -6.71 6.58
N ALA A 19 -8.16 -6.11 5.56
CA ALA A 19 -8.85 -5.52 4.43
C ALA A 19 -9.70 -6.54 3.63
N LEU A 20 -9.27 -7.79 3.64
CA LEU A 20 -9.94 -8.91 2.95
C LEU A 20 -10.94 -9.66 3.83
N LYS A 21 -11.16 -9.23 5.07
CA LYS A 21 -12.06 -9.89 6.01
C LYS A 21 -13.46 -10.12 5.38
N GLY A 22 -13.94 -11.36 5.45
CA GLY A 22 -15.20 -11.77 4.82
C GLY A 22 -15.12 -12.11 3.33
N ARG A 23 -13.93 -11.97 2.69
CA ARG A 23 -13.67 -12.31 1.29
C ARG A 23 -12.59 -13.39 1.13
N LEU A 24 -12.04 -13.88 2.24
CA LEU A 24 -11.06 -14.97 2.28
C LEU A 24 -11.79 -16.32 2.26
N ASP A 25 -12.43 -16.60 1.13
CA ASP A 25 -13.07 -17.90 0.87
C ASP A 25 -12.05 -19.02 0.61
N GLY A 26 -12.52 -20.27 0.51
CA GLY A 26 -11.67 -21.43 0.27
C GLY A 26 -10.79 -21.33 -0.98
N PRO A 27 -11.32 -20.93 -2.15
CA PRO A 27 -10.55 -20.77 -3.37
C PRO A 27 -9.45 -19.71 -3.26
N LEU A 28 -9.74 -18.51 -2.77
CA LEU A 28 -8.72 -17.47 -2.60
C LEU A 28 -7.67 -17.89 -1.56
N ARG A 29 -8.10 -18.51 -0.46
CA ARG A 29 -7.21 -19.02 0.60
C ARG A 29 -6.23 -20.07 0.06
N ALA A 30 -6.68 -21.00 -0.79
CA ALA A 30 -5.82 -21.98 -1.44
C ALA A 30 -4.80 -21.30 -2.37
N LYS A 31 -5.23 -20.36 -3.21
CA LYS A 31 -4.33 -19.58 -4.10
C LYS A 31 -3.27 -18.80 -3.32
N LEU A 32 -3.63 -18.19 -2.19
CA LEU A 32 -2.68 -17.48 -1.32
C LEU A 32 -1.64 -18.44 -0.72
N LYS A 33 -2.07 -19.63 -0.30
CA LYS A 33 -1.17 -20.68 0.21
C LYS A 33 -0.18 -21.13 -0.86
N ASP A 34 -0.64 -21.38 -2.07
CA ASP A 34 0.21 -21.75 -3.22
C ASP A 34 1.19 -20.62 -3.61
N ALA A 35 0.80 -19.37 -3.38
CA ALA A 35 1.68 -18.20 -3.58
C ALA A 35 2.73 -18.04 -2.47
N GLY A 36 2.64 -18.80 -1.37
CA GLY A 36 3.56 -18.77 -0.24
C GLY A 36 3.03 -18.05 1.01
N LEU A 37 1.73 -17.68 1.03
CA LEU A 37 1.06 -17.10 2.19
C LEU A 37 0.05 -18.09 2.77
N ASP A 38 0.52 -18.94 3.69
CA ASP A 38 -0.30 -19.96 4.37
C ASP A 38 -1.05 -19.36 5.57
N LEU A 39 -2.36 -19.16 5.41
CA LEU A 39 -3.24 -18.59 6.43
C LEU A 39 -3.70 -19.63 7.49
N ASP A 40 -3.29 -20.88 7.37
CA ASP A 40 -3.53 -21.93 8.38
C ASP A 40 -2.46 -21.93 9.48
N ARG A 41 -1.44 -21.08 9.30
CA ARG A 41 -0.32 -20.87 10.22
C ARG A 41 -0.33 -19.45 10.78
N LYS A 42 0.39 -19.26 11.88
CA LYS A 42 0.70 -17.91 12.36
C LYS A 42 1.50 -17.17 11.29
N LEU A 43 1.18 -15.88 11.08
CA LEU A 43 1.93 -15.04 10.16
C LEU A 43 3.41 -14.98 10.56
N GLU A 44 4.27 -15.06 9.56
CA GLU A 44 5.70 -14.87 9.75
C GLU A 44 6.01 -13.38 10.07
N PRO A 45 7.11 -13.10 10.76
CA PRO A 45 7.54 -11.72 11.02
C PRO A 45 7.76 -10.90 9.75
N ALA A 46 8.14 -11.56 8.65
CA ALA A 46 8.33 -10.96 7.35
C ALA A 46 8.18 -11.97 6.21
N TYR A 47 7.88 -11.47 5.02
CA TYR A 47 7.74 -12.26 3.79
C TYR A 47 8.61 -11.68 2.67
N PRO A 48 9.18 -12.50 1.78
CA PRO A 48 9.86 -12.03 0.56
C PRO A 48 8.96 -11.15 -0.28
N ASN A 49 9.50 -10.06 -0.83
CA ASN A 49 8.75 -9.17 -1.72
C ASN A 49 8.16 -9.89 -2.94
N ALA A 50 8.83 -10.94 -3.43
CA ALA A 50 8.30 -11.77 -4.52
C ALA A 50 6.97 -12.45 -4.17
N ILE A 51 6.80 -12.91 -2.92
CA ILE A 51 5.52 -13.45 -2.42
C ILE A 51 4.49 -12.34 -2.33
N TRP A 52 4.86 -11.19 -1.76
CA TRP A 52 3.97 -10.03 -1.63
C TRP A 52 3.39 -9.57 -2.98
N GLN A 53 4.22 -9.46 -4.02
CA GLN A 53 3.77 -9.09 -5.36
C GLN A 53 2.75 -10.09 -5.94
N LYS A 54 2.98 -11.40 -5.73
CA LYS A 54 2.01 -12.44 -6.13
C LYS A 54 0.70 -12.32 -5.37
N VAL A 55 0.77 -12.09 -4.07
CA VAL A 55 -0.39 -11.91 -3.19
C VAL A 55 -1.22 -10.70 -3.62
N LEU A 56 -0.59 -9.55 -3.89
CA LEU A 56 -1.27 -8.36 -4.39
C LEU A 56 -1.97 -8.62 -5.73
N HIS A 57 -1.29 -9.30 -6.66
CA HIS A 57 -1.88 -9.65 -7.96
C HIS A 57 -3.11 -10.55 -7.80
N LEU A 58 -3.00 -11.61 -7.01
CA LEU A 58 -4.10 -12.53 -6.74
C LEU A 58 -5.29 -11.82 -6.09
N CYS A 59 -5.05 -11.02 -5.05
CA CYS A 59 -6.11 -10.29 -4.37
C CYS A 59 -6.82 -9.31 -5.30
N ALA A 60 -6.08 -8.56 -6.13
CA ALA A 60 -6.65 -7.64 -7.09
C ALA A 60 -7.53 -8.37 -8.12
N THR A 61 -7.03 -9.47 -8.69
CA THR A 61 -7.76 -10.27 -9.69
C THR A 61 -9.05 -10.87 -9.14
N GLU A 62 -8.99 -11.46 -7.94
CA GLU A 62 -10.12 -12.18 -7.35
C GLU A 62 -11.19 -11.25 -6.76
N LEU A 63 -10.79 -10.09 -6.25
CA LEU A 63 -11.72 -9.17 -5.60
C LEU A 63 -12.41 -8.21 -6.55
N PHE A 64 -11.76 -7.90 -7.68
CA PHE A 64 -12.21 -6.91 -8.63
C PHE A 64 -12.25 -7.46 -10.06
N PRO A 65 -13.03 -8.52 -10.31
CA PRO A 65 -13.16 -9.09 -11.65
C PRO A 65 -13.82 -8.07 -12.60
N GLY A 66 -13.32 -8.01 -13.82
CA GLY A 66 -13.93 -7.17 -14.87
C GLY A 66 -13.45 -5.73 -14.94
N VAL A 67 -12.59 -5.28 -14.02
CA VAL A 67 -11.90 -3.98 -14.14
C VAL A 67 -10.44 -4.15 -14.60
N SER A 68 -9.81 -3.08 -15.05
CA SER A 68 -8.39 -3.12 -15.39
C SER A 68 -7.53 -3.44 -14.15
N MET A 69 -6.35 -4.05 -14.36
CA MET A 69 -5.44 -4.34 -13.24
C MET A 69 -5.04 -3.06 -12.49
N ASN A 70 -4.85 -1.95 -13.18
CA ASN A 70 -4.53 -0.66 -12.55
C ASN A 70 -5.65 -0.21 -11.60
N GLU A 71 -6.89 -0.30 -12.04
CA GLU A 71 -8.06 0.03 -11.22
C GLU A 71 -8.22 -0.94 -10.05
N ALA A 72 -8.05 -2.24 -10.30
CA ALA A 72 -8.10 -3.26 -9.24
C ALA A 72 -7.04 -3.02 -8.15
N GLN A 73 -5.82 -2.64 -8.54
CA GLN A 73 -4.74 -2.31 -7.61
C GLN A 73 -5.03 -1.01 -6.84
N TRP A 74 -5.65 -0.02 -7.49
CA TRP A 74 -6.08 1.19 -6.80
C TRP A 74 -7.14 0.89 -5.73
N GLN A 75 -8.18 0.13 -6.07
CA GLN A 75 -9.23 -0.28 -5.14
C GLN A 75 -8.69 -1.18 -4.01
N LEU A 76 -7.71 -2.04 -4.33
CA LEU A 76 -7.04 -2.84 -3.31
C LEU A 76 -6.25 -1.98 -2.33
N GLY A 77 -5.58 -0.94 -2.80
CA GLY A 77 -4.85 0.02 -1.97
C GLY A 77 -5.76 0.81 -1.03
N GLU A 78 -6.94 1.22 -1.49
CA GLU A 78 -7.98 1.83 -0.64
C GLU A 78 -8.39 0.90 0.50
N ARG A 79 -8.75 -0.36 0.17
CA ARG A 79 -9.11 -1.36 1.18
C ARG A 79 -7.96 -1.66 2.13
N PHE A 80 -6.74 -1.73 1.59
CA PHE A 80 -5.54 -1.95 2.41
C PHE A 80 -5.37 -0.88 3.48
N VAL A 81 -5.54 0.40 3.16
CA VAL A 81 -5.44 1.49 4.13
C VAL A 81 -6.47 1.32 5.25
N ALA A 82 -7.71 0.98 4.91
CA ALA A 82 -8.76 0.71 5.90
C ALA A 82 -8.39 -0.46 6.81
N GLY A 83 -7.97 -1.61 6.24
CA GLY A 83 -7.56 -2.78 7.02
C GLY A 83 -6.29 -2.55 7.83
N TYR A 84 -5.32 -1.82 7.29
CA TYR A 84 -4.09 -1.48 8.01
C TYR A 84 -4.39 -0.67 9.28
N PHE A 85 -5.34 0.25 9.22
CA PHE A 85 -5.77 1.03 10.39
C PHE A 85 -6.53 0.21 11.44
N GLU A 86 -6.91 -1.03 11.15
CA GLU A 86 -7.42 -1.97 12.15
C GLU A 86 -6.29 -2.69 12.92
N THR A 87 -5.05 -2.69 12.43
CA THR A 87 -3.89 -3.24 13.16
C THR A 87 -3.49 -2.35 14.33
N ASN A 88 -2.74 -2.89 15.29
CA ASN A 88 -2.22 -2.09 16.41
C ASN A 88 -1.32 -0.95 15.93
N MET A 89 -0.43 -1.24 14.99
CA MET A 89 0.47 -0.24 14.38
C MET A 89 -0.32 0.81 13.60
N GLY A 90 -1.29 0.38 12.81
CA GLY A 90 -2.11 1.27 11.99
C GLY A 90 -2.99 2.21 12.82
N ARG A 91 -3.57 1.76 13.93
CA ARG A 91 -4.34 2.63 14.85
C ARG A 91 -3.47 3.75 15.44
N ALA A 92 -2.25 3.41 15.86
CA ALA A 92 -1.30 4.41 16.36
C ALA A 92 -0.95 5.43 15.27
N LEU A 93 -0.67 4.95 14.05
CA LEU A 93 -0.39 5.81 12.90
C LEU A 93 -1.58 6.71 12.55
N GLN A 94 -2.80 6.18 12.52
CA GLN A 94 -4.01 6.94 12.20
C GLN A 94 -4.24 8.10 13.17
N ALA A 95 -4.02 7.88 14.46
CA ALA A 95 -4.14 8.94 15.47
C ALA A 95 -3.16 10.09 15.19
N VAL A 96 -1.91 9.76 14.83
CA VAL A 96 -0.89 10.76 14.47
C VAL A 96 -1.25 11.50 13.19
N VAL A 97 -1.69 10.79 12.14
CA VAL A 97 -2.06 11.37 10.83
C VAL A 97 -3.18 12.39 10.97
N LYS A 98 -4.22 12.08 11.76
CA LYS A 98 -5.35 13.01 12.01
C LYS A 98 -4.91 14.32 12.68
N LEU A 99 -3.88 14.27 13.54
CA LEU A 99 -3.38 15.46 14.23
C LEU A 99 -2.45 16.32 13.36
N LEU A 100 -1.74 15.71 12.40
CA LEU A 100 -0.73 16.40 11.61
C LEU A 100 -1.30 17.22 10.46
N GLY A 101 -2.46 16.82 9.92
CA GLY A 101 -3.00 17.36 8.68
C GLY A 101 -2.25 16.88 7.42
N PRO A 102 -2.74 17.24 6.20
CA PRO A 102 -2.29 16.62 4.95
C PRO A 102 -0.82 16.88 4.62
N ALA A 103 -0.35 18.11 4.72
CA ALA A 103 1.03 18.49 4.38
C ALA A 103 2.06 17.70 5.21
N ARG A 104 1.94 17.74 6.55
CA ARG A 104 2.85 17.03 7.43
C ARG A 104 2.72 15.50 7.33
N THR A 105 1.54 15.01 6.99
CA THR A 105 1.33 13.57 6.72
C THR A 105 2.12 13.15 5.50
N LEU A 106 2.07 13.91 4.41
CA LEU A 106 2.88 13.63 3.21
C LEU A 106 4.38 13.72 3.48
N GLU A 107 4.84 14.76 4.19
CA GLU A 107 6.25 14.91 4.56
C GLU A 107 6.79 13.74 5.41
N ARG A 108 5.89 13.01 6.09
CA ARG A 108 6.22 11.79 6.85
C ARG A 108 6.00 10.48 6.09
N THR A 109 5.50 10.54 4.86
CA THR A 109 5.18 9.33 4.08
C THR A 109 6.39 8.40 3.92
N SER A 110 7.61 8.95 3.81
CA SER A 110 8.84 8.15 3.76
C SER A 110 8.99 7.23 4.98
N ARG A 111 8.76 7.75 6.18
CA ARG A 111 8.83 6.95 7.42
C ARG A 111 7.67 5.96 7.52
N ASN A 112 6.48 6.38 7.13
CA ASN A 112 5.28 5.55 7.20
C ASN A 112 5.39 4.33 6.29
N LEU A 113 5.84 4.51 5.05
CA LEU A 113 6.03 3.41 4.09
C LEU A 113 7.26 2.56 4.44
N ALA A 114 8.34 3.15 4.94
CA ALA A 114 9.51 2.41 5.40
C ALA A 114 9.21 1.48 6.60
N SER A 115 8.14 1.75 7.38
CA SER A 115 7.72 0.82 8.43
C SER A 115 7.12 -0.47 7.91
N GLY A 116 6.72 -0.53 6.64
CA GLY A 116 6.08 -1.70 6.01
C GLY A 116 7.06 -2.67 5.34
N SER A 117 8.29 -2.24 5.05
CA SER A 117 9.29 -3.03 4.32
C SER A 117 10.70 -2.52 4.58
N ASN A 118 11.72 -3.31 4.19
CA ASN A 118 13.12 -2.91 4.33
C ASN A 118 13.73 -2.26 3.06
N PHE A 119 12.98 -2.14 1.97
CA PHE A 119 13.50 -1.72 0.66
C PHE A 119 12.80 -0.50 0.07
N LEU A 120 11.64 -0.12 0.59
CA LEU A 120 10.86 0.98 0.05
C LEU A 120 11.44 2.32 0.53
N HIS A 121 11.96 3.10 -0.42
CA HIS A 121 12.46 4.45 -0.19
C HIS A 121 11.55 5.47 -0.88
N VAL A 122 11.19 6.52 -0.15
CA VAL A 122 10.27 7.54 -0.60
C VAL A 122 10.87 8.91 -0.38
N GLU A 123 10.92 9.71 -1.43
CA GLU A 123 11.24 11.12 -1.40
C GLU A 123 9.97 11.94 -1.59
N VAL A 124 9.80 12.95 -0.76
CA VAL A 124 8.67 13.87 -0.86
C VAL A 124 9.19 15.26 -1.18
N GLU A 125 8.77 15.81 -2.31
CA GLU A 125 9.08 17.15 -2.79
C GLU A 125 7.83 18.02 -2.68
N ARG A 126 7.92 19.10 -1.91
CA ARG A 126 6.86 20.11 -1.83
C ARG A 126 7.03 21.11 -2.96
N LEU A 127 6.07 21.22 -3.86
CA LEU A 127 6.09 22.12 -4.99
C LEU A 127 5.33 23.43 -4.67
N ALA A 128 4.24 23.32 -3.88
CA ALA A 128 3.47 24.45 -3.38
C ALA A 128 2.80 24.08 -2.04
N ALA A 129 2.00 24.98 -1.49
CA ALA A 129 1.31 24.73 -0.21
C ALA A 129 0.41 23.47 -0.23
N THR A 130 -0.19 23.18 -1.38
CA THR A 130 -1.14 22.08 -1.60
C THR A 130 -0.75 21.23 -2.81
N ASP A 131 0.52 21.20 -3.19
CA ASP A 131 1.02 20.48 -4.35
C ASP A 131 2.33 19.79 -4.02
N TYR A 132 2.32 18.45 -4.12
CA TYR A 132 3.41 17.58 -3.71
C TYR A 132 3.73 16.56 -4.78
N ARG A 133 5.02 16.23 -4.90
CA ARG A 133 5.51 15.12 -5.69
C ARG A 133 6.11 14.06 -4.77
N ILE A 134 5.70 12.82 -4.95
CA ILE A 134 6.18 11.67 -4.19
C ILE A 134 6.91 10.76 -5.15
N LYS A 135 8.21 10.57 -4.93
CA LYS A 135 9.05 9.65 -5.70
C LYS A 135 9.26 8.39 -4.87
N VAL A 136 8.93 7.25 -5.45
CA VAL A 136 9.08 5.93 -4.82
C VAL A 136 10.04 5.11 -5.67
N ASN A 137 11.15 4.65 -5.08
CA ASN A 137 12.17 3.86 -5.78
C ASN A 137 11.61 2.52 -6.26
N GLU A 138 10.63 2.00 -5.56
CA GLU A 138 10.12 0.65 -5.70
C GLU A 138 8.59 0.65 -5.65
N GLY A 139 7.98 1.29 -6.64
CA GLY A 139 6.52 1.26 -6.82
C GLY A 139 6.00 -0.15 -7.17
N GLY A 140 6.94 -1.07 -7.40
CA GLY A 140 6.64 -2.45 -7.73
C GLY A 140 6.03 -2.59 -9.12
N THR A 141 5.42 -3.74 -9.36
CA THR A 141 4.69 -4.01 -10.61
C THR A 141 3.40 -3.19 -10.70
N TYR A 142 2.90 -2.71 -9.55
CA TYR A 142 1.60 -2.06 -9.43
C TYR A 142 1.71 -0.73 -8.69
N PRO A 143 2.18 0.33 -9.36
CA PRO A 143 2.31 1.66 -8.74
C PRO A 143 0.97 2.24 -8.28
N GLU A 144 -0.15 1.82 -8.86
CA GLU A 144 -1.49 2.25 -8.44
C GLU A 144 -1.80 1.85 -7.00
N PHE A 145 -1.32 0.70 -6.54
CA PHE A 145 -1.48 0.27 -5.15
C PHE A 145 -0.80 1.24 -4.18
N ILE A 146 0.46 1.62 -4.46
CA ILE A 146 1.20 2.58 -3.63
C ILE A 146 0.58 3.98 -3.73
N GLY A 147 0.21 4.42 -4.94
CA GLY A 147 -0.48 5.70 -5.15
C GLY A 147 -1.77 5.80 -4.36
N SER A 148 -2.56 4.72 -4.34
CA SER A 148 -3.79 4.61 -3.57
C SER A 148 -3.54 4.67 -2.05
N ILE A 149 -2.49 4.00 -1.56
CA ILE A 149 -2.10 4.08 -0.13
C ILE A 149 -1.77 5.53 0.24
N CYS A 150 -0.99 6.23 -0.56
CA CYS A 150 -0.66 7.64 -0.32
C CYS A 150 -1.92 8.52 -0.34
N HIS A 151 -2.82 8.30 -1.31
CA HIS A 151 -4.08 9.01 -1.46
C HIS A 151 -4.99 8.81 -0.24
N HIS A 152 -5.39 7.58 0.02
CA HIS A 152 -6.35 7.26 1.08
C HIS A 152 -5.78 7.48 2.48
N GLY A 153 -4.47 7.24 2.66
CA GLY A 153 -3.76 7.62 3.89
C GLY A 153 -3.84 9.14 4.14
N THR A 154 -3.69 9.96 3.10
CA THR A 154 -3.81 11.42 3.22
C THR A 154 -5.26 11.87 3.42
N LEU A 155 -6.24 11.22 2.77
CA LEU A 155 -7.68 11.51 2.99
C LEU A 155 -8.10 11.38 4.44
N THR A 156 -7.44 10.51 5.23
CA THR A 156 -7.77 10.34 6.66
C THR A 156 -7.50 11.59 7.51
N THR A 157 -6.74 12.56 6.97
CA THR A 157 -6.54 13.88 7.61
C THR A 157 -7.76 14.79 7.51
N GLY A 158 -8.79 14.39 6.73
CA GLY A 158 -9.98 15.20 6.46
C GLY A 158 -9.81 16.21 5.31
N VAL A 159 -8.71 16.16 4.57
CA VAL A 159 -8.48 17.00 3.37
C VAL A 159 -9.57 16.75 2.33
N LYS A 160 -10.04 17.83 1.68
CA LYS A 160 -11.03 17.77 0.61
C LYS A 160 -10.39 18.09 -0.75
N GLY A 161 -10.94 17.52 -1.81
CA GLY A 161 -10.48 17.79 -3.18
C GLY A 161 -9.12 17.17 -3.54
N LEU A 162 -8.62 16.24 -2.70
CA LEU A 162 -7.34 15.56 -2.98
C LEU A 162 -7.41 14.79 -4.30
N THR A 163 -6.44 15.05 -5.16
CA THR A 163 -6.19 14.30 -6.39
C THR A 163 -4.83 13.64 -6.32
N THR A 164 -4.70 12.44 -6.89
CA THR A 164 -3.44 11.73 -7.01
C THR A 164 -3.33 11.14 -8.41
N VAL A 165 -2.24 11.43 -9.10
CA VAL A 165 -1.96 10.89 -10.43
C VAL A 165 -0.56 10.27 -10.45
N VAL A 166 -0.39 9.20 -11.23
CA VAL A 166 0.94 8.65 -11.55
C VAL A 166 1.52 9.52 -12.65
N GLU A 167 2.49 10.39 -12.34
CA GLU A 167 3.16 11.28 -13.31
C GLU A 167 4.09 10.50 -14.24
N SER A 168 4.84 9.55 -13.69
CA SER A 168 5.77 8.74 -14.49
C SER A 168 6.08 7.41 -13.83
N ARG A 169 6.59 6.49 -14.65
CA ARG A 169 7.08 5.17 -14.26
C ARG A 169 8.41 4.93 -14.95
N GLN A 170 9.40 4.48 -14.19
CA GLN A 170 10.72 4.13 -14.71
C GLN A 170 11.18 2.80 -14.08
N GLY A 171 11.02 1.70 -14.80
CA GLY A 171 11.25 0.38 -14.25
C GLY A 171 10.34 0.10 -13.06
N ARG A 172 10.92 -0.09 -11.87
CA ARG A 172 10.19 -0.31 -10.60
C ARG A 172 9.88 0.99 -9.85
N ALA A 173 10.45 2.12 -10.26
CA ALA A 173 10.20 3.41 -9.65
C ALA A 173 8.94 4.08 -10.19
N ALA A 174 8.27 4.87 -9.36
CA ALA A 174 7.11 5.65 -9.75
C ALA A 174 7.14 7.05 -9.11
N ILE A 175 6.56 8.02 -9.82
CA ILE A 175 6.37 9.38 -9.35
C ILE A 175 4.89 9.68 -9.34
N TYR A 176 4.40 10.13 -8.20
CA TYR A 176 3.02 10.55 -7.98
C TYR A 176 2.93 12.04 -7.77
N ARG A 177 1.90 12.68 -8.33
CA ARG A 177 1.54 14.06 -8.02
C ARG A 177 0.28 14.09 -7.18
N MET A 178 0.31 14.78 -6.06
CA MET A 178 -0.81 14.93 -5.13
C MET A 178 -1.14 16.41 -4.94
N ARG A 179 -2.43 16.76 -5.11
CA ARG A 179 -2.93 18.14 -4.99
C ARG A 179 -4.28 18.19 -4.29
N TRP A 180 -4.53 19.29 -3.56
CA TRP A 180 -5.83 19.60 -2.96
C TRP A 180 -6.09 21.09 -2.88
#